data_c0311f4cb483ffe41d97869b5144e5e9
#
_entry.id   c0311f4cb483ffe41d97869b5144e5e9
#
_cell.length_a   1.000
_cell.length_b   1.000
_cell.length_c   1.000
_cell.angle_alpha   90.00
_cell.angle_beta   90.00
_cell.angle_gamma   90.00
#
_symmetry.space_group_name_H-M   'P 1'
#
loop_
_entity.id
_entity.type
_entity.pdbx_description
1 polymer ?
#
loop_
_entity_poly.entity_id
_entity_poly.type
_entity_poly.pdbx_seq_one_letter_code
_entity_poly.pdbx_strand_id
1 'polypeptide(L)'
;MSRFRHNQNRDVPGLNLAALPDLIFTVLFFFMIVTHMREVTPKVRYEVPQGTEVEKGRKAGLVYLFIGKPVDAQGHVMGDETRIQLNDRFVTVGQLAEEINNERAKMSEDERQHMTISIRADRDTEMGVINDVKQALRKAGALNINYSATARETKSGE
;
A
#
# COMPACT_ATOMS: atom_id res chain seq x y z
N MET A 1 -43.95 40.46 -59.06
CA MET A 1 -44.22 39.28 -58.20
C MET A 1 -42.88 38.70 -57.81
N SER A 2 -42.43 39.00 -56.61
CA SER A 2 -41.15 38.62 -56.09
C SER A 2 -41.31 37.34 -55.28
N ARG A 3 -40.70 36.27 -55.69
CA ARG A 3 -40.66 35.00 -54.93
C ARG A 3 -39.36 35.00 -54.13
N PHE A 4 -39.47 35.35 -52.87
CA PHE A 4 -38.41 35.12 -51.90
C PHE A 4 -38.31 33.62 -51.60
N ARG A 5 -37.36 32.92 -52.24
CA ARG A 5 -36.94 31.60 -51.80
C ARG A 5 -35.95 31.81 -50.65
N HIS A 6 -36.45 31.66 -49.46
CA HIS A 6 -35.63 31.57 -48.25
C HIS A 6 -35.02 30.17 -48.21
N ASN A 7 -33.82 30.05 -48.71
CA ASN A 7 -33.06 28.83 -48.61
C ASN A 7 -32.41 28.81 -47.23
N GLN A 8 -33.13 28.28 -46.25
CA GLN A 8 -32.54 27.99 -44.92
C GLN A 8 -31.72 26.73 -45.03
N ASN A 9 -30.47 26.88 -45.48
CA ASN A 9 -29.47 25.90 -45.14
C ASN A 9 -29.26 25.98 -43.63
N ARG A 10 -29.96 25.15 -42.89
CA ARG A 10 -29.61 24.81 -41.53
C ARG A 10 -28.41 23.89 -41.62
N ASP A 11 -27.23 24.46 -41.69
CA ASP A 11 -26.01 23.73 -41.35
C ASP A 11 -26.16 23.27 -39.90
N VAL A 12 -26.48 21.99 -39.74
CA VAL A 12 -26.41 21.31 -38.47
C VAL A 12 -24.94 21.38 -38.09
N PRO A 13 -24.55 22.06 -36.97
CA PRO A 13 -23.15 22.06 -36.55
C PRO A 13 -22.73 20.61 -36.40
N GLY A 14 -21.84 20.15 -37.27
CA GLY A 14 -21.27 18.82 -37.18
C GLY A 14 -20.73 18.61 -35.79
N LEU A 15 -21.27 17.65 -35.08
CA LEU A 15 -20.69 17.19 -33.80
C LEU A 15 -19.23 16.89 -34.07
N ASN A 16 -18.36 17.65 -33.43
CA ASN A 16 -16.92 17.48 -33.55
C ASN A 16 -16.51 16.19 -32.82
N LEU A 17 -16.66 15.05 -33.51
CA LEU A 17 -16.34 13.72 -32.99
C LEU A 17 -14.84 13.57 -32.66
N ALA A 18 -14.01 14.52 -33.09
CA ALA A 18 -12.58 14.51 -32.80
C ALA A 18 -12.25 14.72 -31.32
N ALA A 19 -13.18 15.29 -30.52
CA ALA A 19 -12.99 15.51 -29.09
C ALA A 19 -13.36 14.28 -28.23
N LEU A 20 -14.12 13.31 -28.76
CA LEU A 20 -14.52 12.10 -28.05
C LEU A 20 -13.35 11.20 -27.66
N PRO A 21 -12.36 10.92 -28.55
CA PRO A 21 -11.19 10.11 -28.18
C PRO A 21 -10.35 10.75 -27.09
N ASP A 22 -10.23 12.08 -27.08
CA ASP A 22 -9.46 12.81 -26.06
C ASP A 22 -10.13 12.72 -24.69
N LEU A 23 -11.46 12.86 -24.63
CA LEU A 23 -12.20 12.68 -23.36
C LEU A 23 -12.01 11.26 -22.82
N ILE A 24 -12.14 10.25 -23.63
CA ILE A 24 -11.97 8.84 -23.24
C ILE A 24 -10.53 8.60 -22.77
N PHE A 25 -9.55 9.12 -23.50
CA PHE A 25 -8.15 8.98 -23.17
C PHE A 25 -7.81 9.67 -21.84
N THR A 26 -8.32 10.87 -21.61
CA THR A 26 -8.14 11.62 -20.35
C THR A 26 -8.74 10.88 -19.16
N VAL A 27 -9.94 10.31 -19.31
CA VAL A 27 -10.60 9.52 -18.27
C VAL A 27 -9.82 8.24 -17.96
N LEU A 28 -9.36 7.51 -18.99
CA LEU A 28 -8.53 6.31 -18.83
C LEU A 28 -7.21 6.63 -18.15
N PHE A 29 -6.55 7.74 -18.55
CA PHE A 29 -5.32 8.20 -17.94
C PHE A 29 -5.51 8.59 -16.47
N PHE A 30 -6.61 9.28 -16.16
CA PHE A 30 -6.99 9.62 -14.79
C PHE A 30 -7.18 8.36 -13.93
N PHE A 31 -7.93 7.36 -14.42
CA PHE A 31 -8.08 6.09 -13.71
C PHE A 31 -6.76 5.35 -13.57
N MET A 32 -5.88 5.40 -14.56
CA MET A 32 -4.55 4.80 -14.48
C MET A 32 -3.72 5.44 -13.36
N ILE A 33 -3.74 6.76 -13.22
CA ILE A 33 -3.04 7.46 -12.14
C ILE A 33 -3.63 7.11 -10.78
N VAL A 34 -4.96 7.16 -10.64
CA VAL A 34 -5.66 6.88 -9.38
C VAL A 34 -5.44 5.42 -8.92
N THR A 35 -5.42 4.46 -9.86
CA THR A 35 -5.18 3.06 -9.51
C THR A 35 -3.72 2.75 -9.19
N HIS A 36 -2.76 3.57 -9.65
CA HIS A 36 -1.33 3.36 -9.39
C HIS A 36 -0.86 3.88 -8.01
N MET A 37 -1.66 4.71 -7.34
CA MET A 37 -1.29 5.31 -6.05
C MET A 37 -1.87 4.53 -4.85
N ARG A 38 -1.78 3.20 -4.84
CA ARG A 38 -2.00 2.42 -3.63
C ARG A 38 -0.72 2.40 -2.81
N GLU A 39 -0.53 3.40 -1.99
CA GLU A 39 0.46 3.35 -0.92
C GLU A 39 -0.16 2.65 0.29
N VAL A 40 0.54 1.64 0.81
CA VAL A 40 0.16 1.00 2.08
C VAL A 40 0.35 2.01 3.19
N THR A 41 -0.76 2.49 3.75
CA THR A 41 -0.71 3.44 4.87
C THR A 41 -0.62 2.66 6.17
N PRO A 42 0.45 2.82 6.96
CA PRO A 42 0.55 2.17 8.26
C PRO A 42 -0.51 2.74 9.21
N LYS A 43 -1.31 1.85 9.78
CA LYS A 43 -2.34 2.16 10.79
C LYS A 43 -1.84 1.90 12.21
N VAL A 44 -0.56 1.61 12.33
CA VAL A 44 0.16 1.46 13.59
C VAL A 44 1.28 2.48 13.66
N ARG A 45 1.55 2.98 14.87
CA ARG A 45 2.68 3.87 15.08
C ARG A 45 3.97 3.07 14.93
N TYR A 46 4.81 3.50 14.02
CA TYR A 46 6.20 3.07 13.94
C TYR A 46 7.06 4.28 13.56
N GLU A 47 8.14 4.47 14.27
CA GLU A 47 9.12 5.50 13.93
C GLU A 47 10.19 4.88 13.04
N VAL A 48 10.33 5.41 11.84
CA VAL A 48 11.37 4.98 10.90
C VAL A 48 12.67 5.66 11.27
N PRO A 49 13.80 4.94 11.41
CA PRO A 49 15.08 5.59 11.55
C PRO A 49 15.38 6.45 10.32
N GLN A 50 15.73 7.71 10.55
CA GLN A 50 16.18 8.61 9.49
C GLN A 50 17.56 8.14 9.02
N GLY A 51 17.63 7.55 7.87
CA GLY A 51 18.89 7.21 7.25
C GLY A 51 18.92 5.84 6.59
N THR A 52 18.21 5.74 5.52
CA THR A 52 18.59 4.99 4.31
C THR A 52 17.45 5.21 3.34
N GLU A 53 17.74 5.79 2.20
CA GLU A 53 16.85 5.77 1.06
C GLU A 53 16.42 4.34 0.83
N VAL A 54 15.22 4.00 1.32
CA VAL A 54 14.56 2.77 0.90
C VAL A 54 14.31 2.99 -0.59
N GLU A 55 15.13 2.35 -1.41
CA GLU A 55 14.92 2.26 -2.84
C GLU A 55 13.43 2.09 -3.09
N LYS A 56 12.81 3.09 -3.67
CA LYS A 56 11.43 3.09 -4.18
C LYS A 56 11.30 2.18 -5.40
N GLY A 57 12.05 1.09 -5.43
CA GLY A 57 11.78 -0.01 -6.32
C GLY A 57 10.68 -0.85 -5.68
N ARG A 58 9.50 -0.90 -6.27
CA ARG A 58 8.54 -1.97 -6.01
C ARG A 58 9.27 -3.29 -6.24
N LYS A 59 9.86 -3.84 -5.20
CA LYS A 59 10.37 -5.20 -5.27
C LYS A 59 9.12 -6.07 -5.36
N ALA A 60 8.92 -6.65 -6.53
CA ALA A 60 7.88 -7.64 -6.74
C ALA A 60 7.95 -8.67 -5.61
N GLY A 61 6.83 -8.99 -4.99
CA GLY A 61 6.77 -9.92 -3.86
C GLY A 61 7.09 -9.35 -2.48
N LEU A 62 7.10 -8.02 -2.29
CA LEU A 62 7.32 -7.41 -0.97
C LEU A 62 5.99 -7.28 -0.21
N VAL A 63 5.95 -7.90 0.98
CA VAL A 63 4.83 -7.84 1.91
C VAL A 63 5.25 -7.06 3.15
N TYR A 64 4.45 -6.08 3.54
CA TYR A 64 4.71 -5.26 4.72
C TYR A 64 3.96 -5.78 5.95
N LEU A 65 4.69 -5.94 7.05
CA LEU A 65 4.15 -6.31 8.34
C LEU A 65 4.53 -5.24 9.37
N PHE A 66 3.53 -4.53 9.86
CA PHE A 66 3.72 -3.49 10.87
C PHE A 66 3.28 -4.02 12.22
N ILE A 67 4.06 -3.77 13.26
CA ILE A 67 3.78 -4.18 14.64
C ILE A 67 3.92 -2.96 15.54
N GLY A 68 2.84 -2.58 16.20
CA GLY A 68 2.84 -1.40 17.07
C GLY A 68 1.46 -1.07 17.62
N LYS A 69 1.36 0.03 18.35
CA LYS A 69 0.10 0.52 18.87
C LYS A 69 -0.76 1.11 17.75
N PRO A 70 -2.07 0.84 17.71
CA PRO A 70 -2.95 1.38 16.68
C PRO A 70 -3.04 2.89 16.78
N VAL A 71 -3.09 3.55 15.62
CA VAL A 71 -3.26 5.01 15.54
C VAL A 71 -4.49 5.35 14.70
N ASP A 72 -5.11 6.48 15.03
CA ASP A 72 -6.20 7.07 14.24
C ASP A 72 -5.66 7.77 12.97
N ALA A 73 -6.56 8.31 12.16
CA ALA A 73 -6.21 9.03 10.95
C ALA A 73 -5.38 10.31 11.22
N GLN A 74 -5.36 10.81 12.45
CA GLN A 74 -4.63 11.98 12.91
C GLN A 74 -3.28 11.60 13.56
N GLY A 75 -2.98 10.31 13.69
CA GLY A 75 -1.74 9.82 14.28
C GLY A 75 -1.74 9.68 15.81
N HIS A 76 -2.92 9.82 16.46
CA HIS A 76 -3.04 9.60 17.90
C HIS A 76 -3.15 8.11 18.21
N VAL A 77 -2.48 7.67 19.27
CA VAL A 77 -2.50 6.28 19.71
C VAL A 77 -3.89 5.93 20.28
N MET A 78 -4.54 4.94 19.68
CA MET A 78 -5.85 4.44 20.07
C MET A 78 -5.71 3.16 20.90
N GLY A 79 -5.28 3.28 22.13
CA GLY A 79 -5.14 2.15 23.04
C GLY A 79 -3.70 1.68 23.23
N ASP A 80 -3.50 0.80 24.20
CA ASP A 80 -2.17 0.37 24.65
C ASP A 80 -1.78 -1.02 24.14
N GLU A 81 -2.71 -1.71 23.50
CA GLU A 81 -2.49 -3.03 22.95
C GLU A 81 -1.67 -3.00 21.65
N THR A 82 -0.64 -3.82 21.58
CA THR A 82 0.11 -4.03 20.35
C THR A 82 -0.75 -4.74 19.31
N ARG A 83 -0.85 -4.18 18.13
CA ARG A 83 -1.55 -4.76 16.99
C ARG A 83 -0.61 -5.07 15.85
N ILE A 84 -0.98 -6.07 15.08
CA ILE A 84 -0.24 -6.50 13.90
C ILE A 84 -1.06 -6.11 12.68
N GLN A 85 -0.43 -5.40 11.74
CA GLN A 85 -1.04 -5.04 10.47
C GLN A 85 -0.27 -5.69 9.33
N LEU A 86 -0.95 -6.47 8.51
CA LEU A 86 -0.44 -7.03 7.26
C LEU A 86 -0.99 -6.21 6.10
N ASN A 87 -0.10 -5.51 5.39
CA ASN A 87 -0.48 -4.53 4.37
C ASN A 87 -1.53 -3.54 4.91
N ASP A 88 -2.81 -3.69 4.55
CA ASP A 88 -3.90 -2.79 4.96
C ASP A 88 -4.85 -3.37 6.02
N ARG A 89 -4.59 -4.56 6.53
CA ARG A 89 -5.48 -5.29 7.44
C ARG A 89 -4.84 -5.58 8.78
N PHE A 90 -5.61 -5.44 9.85
CA PHE A 90 -5.22 -5.97 11.15
C PHE A 90 -5.40 -7.48 11.18
N VAL A 91 -4.39 -8.18 11.70
CA VAL A 91 -4.36 -9.63 11.81
C VAL A 91 -3.89 -10.03 13.21
N THR A 92 -4.30 -11.20 13.67
CA THR A 92 -3.75 -11.81 14.87
C THR A 92 -2.58 -12.72 14.52
N VAL A 93 -1.74 -13.04 15.50
CA VAL A 93 -0.63 -13.98 15.31
C VAL A 93 -1.12 -15.34 14.77
N GLY A 94 -2.28 -15.80 15.25
CA GLY A 94 -2.88 -17.07 14.81
C GLY A 94 -3.35 -17.07 13.37
N GLN A 95 -3.80 -15.94 12.86
CA GLN A 95 -4.26 -15.75 11.47
C GLN A 95 -3.14 -15.43 10.50
N LEU A 96 -1.98 -15.01 11.02
CA LEU A 96 -0.88 -14.50 10.21
C LEU A 96 -0.40 -15.51 9.16
N ALA A 97 -0.28 -16.79 9.53
CA ALA A 97 0.16 -17.83 8.61
C ALA A 97 -0.80 -18.04 7.43
N GLU A 98 -2.10 -18.00 7.71
CA GLU A 98 -3.15 -18.12 6.69
C GLU A 98 -3.16 -16.92 5.76
N GLU A 99 -3.10 -15.70 6.31
CA GLU A 99 -3.09 -14.46 5.54
C GLU A 99 -1.84 -14.34 4.67
N ILE A 100 -0.69 -14.78 5.13
CA ILE A 100 0.55 -14.83 4.33
C ILE A 100 0.39 -15.82 3.15
N ASN A 101 -0.24 -16.96 3.37
CA ASN A 101 -0.51 -17.91 2.29
C ASN A 101 -1.51 -17.34 1.28
N ASN A 102 -2.52 -16.59 1.74
CA ASN A 102 -3.47 -15.90 0.88
C ASN A 102 -2.78 -14.81 0.04
N GLU A 103 -1.87 -14.03 0.63
CA GLU A 103 -1.08 -13.05 -0.12
C GLU A 103 -0.16 -13.73 -1.15
N ARG A 104 0.47 -14.84 -0.78
CA ARG A 104 1.29 -15.64 -1.70
C ARG A 104 0.46 -16.18 -2.87
N ALA A 105 -0.78 -16.59 -2.63
CA ALA A 105 -1.66 -17.11 -3.69
C ALA A 105 -2.04 -16.05 -4.74
N LYS A 106 -2.01 -14.76 -4.37
CA LYS A 106 -2.30 -13.64 -5.27
C LYS A 106 -1.09 -13.22 -6.12
N MET A 107 0.10 -13.69 -5.78
CA MET A 107 1.34 -13.35 -6.44
C MET A 107 1.58 -14.23 -7.66
N SER A 108 2.29 -13.67 -8.66
CA SER A 108 2.83 -14.44 -9.77
C SER A 108 3.90 -15.45 -9.31
N GLU A 109 4.26 -16.41 -10.15
CA GLU A 109 5.26 -17.43 -9.81
C GLU A 109 6.63 -16.80 -9.48
N ASP A 110 7.05 -15.81 -10.26
CA ASP A 110 8.29 -15.07 -10.04
C ASP A 110 8.28 -14.30 -8.70
N GLU A 111 7.17 -13.66 -8.38
CA GLU A 111 7.00 -12.96 -7.12
C GLU A 111 7.00 -13.88 -5.92
N ARG A 112 6.43 -15.08 -6.05
CA ARG A 112 6.42 -16.09 -4.98
C ARG A 112 7.82 -16.56 -4.62
N GLN A 113 8.68 -16.74 -5.62
CA GLN A 113 10.08 -17.18 -5.40
C GLN A 113 10.90 -16.11 -4.68
N HIS A 114 10.61 -14.82 -4.91
CA HIS A 114 11.31 -13.68 -4.33
C HIS A 114 10.52 -13.00 -3.21
N MET A 115 9.44 -13.63 -2.73
CA MET A 115 8.61 -13.07 -1.66
C MET A 115 9.46 -12.73 -0.45
N THR A 116 9.42 -11.47 -0.06
CA THR A 116 10.14 -10.94 1.11
C THR A 116 9.16 -10.26 2.05
N ILE A 117 9.21 -10.59 3.32
CA ILE A 117 8.39 -9.95 4.35
C ILE A 117 9.22 -8.89 5.06
N SER A 118 8.80 -7.65 4.94
CA SER A 118 9.40 -6.52 5.64
C SER A 118 8.68 -6.29 6.96
N ILE A 119 9.28 -6.71 8.06
CA ILE A 119 8.76 -6.47 9.40
C ILE A 119 9.24 -5.11 9.88
N ARG A 120 8.29 -4.27 10.23
CA ARG A 120 8.52 -2.95 10.83
C ARG A 120 7.84 -2.92 12.19
N ALA A 121 8.64 -2.99 13.24
CA ALA A 121 8.15 -2.96 14.60
C ALA A 121 8.48 -1.62 15.26
N ASP A 122 7.54 -1.10 16.06
CA ASP A 122 7.80 0.02 16.95
C ASP A 122 8.79 -0.42 18.03
N ARG A 123 9.64 0.51 18.46
CA ARG A 123 10.69 0.25 19.46
C ARG A 123 10.12 -0.23 20.80
N ASP A 124 8.91 0.22 21.14
CA ASP A 124 8.22 -0.14 22.38
C ASP A 124 7.43 -1.46 22.27
N THR A 125 7.57 -2.17 21.14
CA THR A 125 6.93 -3.47 20.94
C THR A 125 7.60 -4.54 21.80
N GLU A 126 6.79 -5.32 22.50
CA GLU A 126 7.28 -6.43 23.32
C GLU A 126 7.97 -7.50 22.43
N MET A 127 9.16 -7.92 22.85
CA MET A 127 9.94 -8.95 22.12
C MET A 127 9.20 -10.29 22.01
N GLY A 128 8.28 -10.59 22.97
CA GLY A 128 7.41 -11.75 22.91
C GLY A 128 6.56 -11.78 21.66
N VAL A 129 5.89 -10.66 21.34
CA VAL A 129 5.06 -10.51 20.13
C VAL A 129 5.89 -10.69 18.87
N ILE A 130 7.10 -10.13 18.83
CA ILE A 130 8.01 -10.26 17.68
C ILE A 130 8.41 -11.72 17.47
N ASN A 131 8.71 -12.44 18.55
CA ASN A 131 9.07 -13.86 18.47
C ASN A 131 7.90 -14.73 17.99
N ASP A 132 6.69 -14.46 18.47
CA ASP A 132 5.48 -15.17 18.05
C ASP A 132 5.19 -14.94 16.57
N VAL A 133 5.35 -13.69 16.10
CA VAL A 133 5.24 -13.34 14.67
C VAL A 133 6.28 -14.10 13.85
N LYS A 134 7.54 -14.12 14.28
CA LYS A 134 8.60 -14.87 13.58
C LYS A 134 8.30 -16.35 13.49
N GLN A 135 7.77 -16.96 14.56
CA GLN A 135 7.35 -18.36 14.55
C GLN A 135 6.20 -18.62 13.57
N ALA A 136 5.18 -17.73 13.56
CA ALA A 136 4.07 -17.82 12.62
C ALA A 136 4.54 -17.72 11.16
N LEU A 137 5.46 -16.82 10.87
CA LEU A 137 6.06 -16.66 9.52
C LEU A 137 6.85 -17.89 9.10
N ARG A 138 7.61 -18.49 10.00
CA ARG A 138 8.33 -19.76 9.73
C ARG A 138 7.37 -20.90 9.43
N LYS A 139 6.26 -21.01 10.17
CA LYS A 139 5.21 -22.01 9.91
C LYS A 139 4.55 -21.79 8.54
N ALA A 140 4.43 -20.54 8.08
CA ALA A 140 3.93 -20.21 6.75
C ALA A 140 4.97 -20.43 5.63
N GLY A 141 6.19 -20.84 5.97
CA GLY A 141 7.28 -21.03 5.00
C GLY A 141 7.79 -19.71 4.41
N ALA A 142 7.60 -18.60 5.08
CA ALA A 142 8.16 -17.31 4.69
C ALA A 142 9.59 -17.20 5.22
N LEU A 143 10.57 -17.53 4.39
CA LEU A 143 11.98 -17.59 4.78
C LEU A 143 12.74 -16.29 4.60
N ASN A 144 12.32 -15.45 3.66
CA ASN A 144 12.95 -14.16 3.41
C ASN A 144 12.29 -13.08 4.26
N ILE A 145 12.90 -12.76 5.39
CA ILE A 145 12.40 -11.77 6.32
C ILE A 145 13.43 -10.64 6.42
N ASN A 146 12.99 -9.42 6.13
CA ASN A 146 13.74 -8.21 6.39
C ASN A 146 13.16 -7.54 7.64
N TYR A 147 14.01 -7.26 8.61
CA TYR A 147 13.61 -6.69 9.88
C TYR A 147 14.19 -5.28 10.03
N SER A 148 13.32 -4.31 10.19
CA SER A 148 13.69 -2.94 10.52
C SER A 148 13.13 -2.57 11.89
N ALA A 149 14.01 -2.51 12.89
CA ALA A 149 13.70 -1.96 14.19
C ALA A 149 14.33 -0.57 14.32
N THR A 150 13.61 0.36 14.93
CA THR A 150 14.17 1.67 15.25
C THR A 150 15.18 1.50 16.37
N ALA A 151 16.46 1.79 16.09
CA ALA A 151 17.46 1.85 17.13
C ALA A 151 17.21 3.06 18.05
N ARG A 152 17.36 2.87 19.35
CA ARG A 152 17.31 3.93 20.33
C ARG A 152 18.47 4.88 20.07
N GLU A 153 18.21 6.11 19.62
CA GLU A 153 19.20 7.18 19.78
C GLU A 153 19.37 7.42 21.27
N THR A 154 20.46 6.95 21.83
CA THR A 154 20.96 7.47 23.09
C THR A 154 21.31 8.93 22.85
N LYS A 155 20.40 9.85 23.22
CA LYS A 155 20.80 11.22 23.49
C LYS A 155 21.86 11.14 24.61
N SER A 156 23.13 11.18 24.20
CA SER A 156 24.23 11.54 25.10
C SER A 156 23.93 12.97 25.51
N GLY A 157 23.55 13.12 26.77
CA GLY A 157 23.40 14.42 27.37
C GLY A 157 24.74 15.12 27.44
N GLU A 158 24.74 16.37 27.09
CA GLU A 158 25.53 17.43 27.72
C GLU A 158 24.58 18.49 28.22
#